data_22c5f3cfa21593dea2c0438e3b6a355e
#
_entry.id   22c5f3cfa21593dea2c0438e3b6a355e
#
_cell.length_a   1.000
_cell.length_b   1.000
_cell.length_c   1.000
_cell.angle_alpha   90.00
_cell.angle_beta   90.00
_cell.angle_gamma   90.00
#
_symmetry.space_group_name_H-M   'P 1'
#
loop_
_entity.id
_entity.type
_entity.pdbx_description
1 polymer ?
#
loop_
_entity_poly.entity_id
_entity_poly.type
_entity_poly.pdbx_seq_one_letter_code
_entity_poly.pdbx_strand_id
1 'polypeptide(L)'
;MSASPSPLNGAVRGRAAEHPAPGSVYPMRSEPLGPLGRSGAAGRTAPAGPAASALPWRMVLRPARPADARAIAELVRPYSDRRILIAKDLITYFEDIQEFTVAEGAGALDGAQEGAGGIIGCGALHVMWDDIAEVRTLAVRKDRMHRGVGGAILGELLERARGMGLQRVFCLTFEVDFFTAHGFHPIWGTPVGMDTFAEMVRSHDDGVAEFLDLARVKPNTLGNTRMLIEL
;
A
#
# COMPACT_ATOMS: atom_id res chain seq x y z
N MET A 1 -13.82 40.87 -57.70
CA MET A 1 -12.37 40.83 -57.44
C MET A 1 -12.19 39.77 -56.34
N SER A 2 -12.22 38.55 -56.57
CA SER A 2 -11.37 37.52 -57.14
C SER A 2 -9.98 37.46 -56.51
N ALA A 3 -9.76 36.52 -55.61
CA ALA A 3 -8.52 35.80 -55.43
C ALA A 3 -8.80 34.54 -54.60
N SER A 4 -8.68 33.41 -55.27
CA SER A 4 -8.69 32.07 -54.65
C SER A 4 -7.29 31.70 -54.18
N PRO A 5 -7.19 30.68 -53.26
CA PRO A 5 -5.95 30.17 -52.76
C PRO A 5 -5.51 28.89 -53.45
N SER A 6 -4.23 28.60 -53.36
CA SER A 6 -3.63 27.31 -53.75
C SER A 6 -3.30 26.45 -52.53
N PRO A 7 -3.24 25.12 -52.69
CA PRO A 7 -3.10 24.17 -51.64
C PRO A 7 -1.65 23.68 -51.47
N LEU A 8 -1.26 23.34 -50.25
CA LEU A 8 -0.06 22.53 -50.00
C LEU A 8 -0.44 21.21 -49.32
N ASN A 9 -0.21 20.18 -50.11
CA ASN A 9 -0.30 18.77 -49.82
C ASN A 9 0.90 18.30 -48.98
N GLY A 10 0.69 17.51 -47.96
CA GLY A 10 1.77 16.92 -47.17
C GLY A 10 1.22 15.71 -46.39
N ALA A 11 0.91 14.61 -47.10
CA ALA A 11 0.49 13.36 -46.46
C ALA A 11 1.71 12.64 -45.90
N VAL A 12 1.80 12.56 -44.58
CA VAL A 12 2.65 11.58 -43.88
C VAL A 12 1.81 10.37 -43.56
N ARG A 13 2.06 9.27 -44.27
CA ARG A 13 1.49 7.96 -43.99
C ARG A 13 2.19 7.36 -42.75
N GLY A 14 1.53 7.42 -41.58
CA GLY A 14 1.87 6.63 -40.41
C GLY A 14 1.38 5.18 -40.62
N ARG A 15 2.27 4.22 -40.47
CA ARG A 15 1.97 2.78 -40.46
C ARG A 15 1.03 2.49 -39.29
N ALA A 16 -0.10 1.89 -39.59
CA ALA A 16 -0.98 1.27 -38.60
C ALA A 16 -0.24 0.06 -37.99
N ALA A 17 -0.15 0.04 -36.68
CA ALA A 17 0.25 -1.15 -35.94
C ALA A 17 -0.92 -2.14 -35.96
N GLU A 18 -0.70 -3.30 -36.53
CA GLU A 18 -1.65 -4.41 -36.53
C GLU A 18 -1.81 -4.95 -35.09
N HIS A 19 -3.04 -4.89 -34.59
CA HIS A 19 -3.41 -5.60 -33.35
C HIS A 19 -3.49 -7.11 -33.64
N PRO A 20 -2.88 -7.98 -32.80
CA PRO A 20 -3.06 -9.41 -32.91
C PRO A 20 -4.50 -9.79 -32.48
N ALA A 21 -5.09 -10.70 -33.22
CA ALA A 21 -6.41 -11.23 -32.98
C ALA A 21 -6.53 -11.99 -31.64
N PRO A 22 -7.70 -11.99 -30.97
CA PRO A 22 -7.92 -12.73 -29.75
C PRO A 22 -7.97 -14.24 -30.05
N GLY A 23 -7.06 -15.02 -29.42
CA GLY A 23 -7.11 -16.48 -29.50
C GLY A 23 -5.78 -17.21 -29.62
N SER A 24 -4.64 -16.61 -29.38
CA SER A 24 -3.36 -17.32 -29.42
C SER A 24 -3.03 -17.94 -28.05
N VAL A 25 -3.25 -19.25 -27.96
CA VAL A 25 -2.78 -20.10 -26.84
C VAL A 25 -1.29 -20.34 -27.02
N TYR A 26 -0.47 -19.84 -26.12
CA TYR A 26 0.97 -20.14 -26.09
C TYR A 26 1.19 -21.58 -25.59
N PRO A 27 1.92 -22.44 -26.32
CA PRO A 27 2.29 -23.77 -25.83
C PRO A 27 3.36 -23.64 -24.74
N MET A 28 3.07 -24.20 -23.57
CA MET A 28 4.08 -24.44 -22.54
C MET A 28 5.14 -25.41 -23.07
N ARG A 29 6.37 -24.94 -23.23
CA ARG A 29 7.53 -25.83 -23.38
C ARG A 29 8.01 -26.24 -22.00
N SER A 30 7.80 -27.51 -21.68
CA SER A 30 8.44 -28.18 -20.57
C SER A 30 9.82 -28.64 -21.03
N GLU A 31 10.90 -28.01 -20.57
CA GLU A 31 12.25 -28.56 -20.70
C GLU A 31 12.61 -29.26 -19.39
N PRO A 32 13.23 -30.46 -19.46
CA PRO A 32 13.65 -31.19 -18.27
C PRO A 32 14.92 -30.58 -17.66
N LEU A 33 14.91 -30.37 -16.36
CA LEU A 33 16.07 -29.94 -15.59
C LEU A 33 17.14 -31.05 -15.57
N GLY A 34 18.29 -30.75 -16.11
CA GLY A 34 19.50 -31.61 -16.01
C GLY A 34 20.09 -31.59 -14.59
N PRO A 35 20.90 -32.58 -14.22
CA PRO A 35 21.38 -32.75 -12.84
C PRO A 35 22.40 -31.68 -12.45
N LEU A 36 22.15 -31.04 -11.27
CA LEU A 36 23.03 -30.07 -10.66
C LEU A 36 24.34 -30.73 -10.17
N GLY A 37 25.44 -30.38 -10.83
CA GLY A 37 26.79 -30.71 -10.38
C GLY A 37 27.10 -30.02 -9.03
N ARG A 38 27.58 -30.83 -8.07
CA ARG A 38 28.13 -30.32 -6.80
C ARG A 38 29.48 -29.67 -7.11
N SER A 39 29.58 -28.36 -6.91
CA SER A 39 30.85 -27.65 -6.79
C SER A 39 30.93 -27.02 -5.43
N GLY A 40 31.93 -27.41 -4.64
CA GLY A 40 32.20 -26.85 -3.33
C GLY A 40 32.66 -25.39 -3.46
N ALA A 41 32.05 -24.50 -2.68
CA ALA A 41 32.53 -23.15 -2.49
C ALA A 41 32.72 -22.87 -1.01
N ALA A 42 33.95 -22.51 -0.70
CA ALA A 42 34.45 -22.08 0.59
C ALA A 42 33.60 -20.93 1.18
N GLY A 43 33.46 -20.99 2.51
CA GLY A 43 32.72 -20.00 3.31
C GLY A 43 33.20 -18.59 3.08
N ARG A 44 32.25 -17.73 2.71
CA ARG A 44 32.27 -16.32 3.05
C ARG A 44 31.10 -16.09 4.01
N THR A 45 31.44 -15.97 5.29
CA THR A 45 30.55 -15.38 6.28
C THR A 45 30.19 -13.97 5.83
N ALA A 46 28.94 -13.80 5.42
CA ALA A 46 28.38 -12.45 5.27
C ALA A 46 28.49 -11.72 6.60
N PRO A 47 28.81 -10.40 6.62
CA PRO A 47 28.79 -9.66 7.85
C PRO A 47 27.39 -9.71 8.42
N ALA A 48 27.27 -10.14 9.68
CA ALA A 48 26.04 -10.06 10.44
C ALA A 48 25.58 -8.60 10.39
N GLY A 49 24.41 -8.36 9.78
CA GLY A 49 23.74 -7.08 9.90
C GLY A 49 23.55 -6.73 11.36
N PRO A 50 23.33 -5.44 11.72
CA PRO A 50 23.22 -5.03 13.11
C PRO A 50 22.17 -5.93 13.78
N ALA A 51 22.57 -6.58 14.87
CA ALA A 51 21.71 -7.43 15.66
C ALA A 51 20.44 -6.65 15.95
N ALA A 52 19.30 -7.18 15.51
CA ALA A 52 18.00 -6.64 15.86
C ALA A 52 17.97 -6.57 17.37
N SER A 53 18.10 -5.34 17.90
CA SER A 53 18.02 -5.07 19.32
C SER A 53 16.70 -5.65 19.80
N ALA A 54 16.76 -6.75 20.56
CA ALA A 54 15.58 -7.39 21.07
C ALA A 54 14.81 -6.34 21.89
N LEU A 55 13.68 -5.90 21.35
CA LEU A 55 12.78 -5.01 22.08
C LEU A 55 12.42 -5.69 23.40
N PRO A 56 12.39 -4.98 24.53
CA PRO A 56 12.11 -5.55 25.86
C PRO A 56 10.67 -6.12 25.97
N TRP A 57 9.92 -6.11 24.89
CA TRP A 57 8.56 -6.60 24.77
C TRP A 57 8.39 -7.32 23.41
N ARG A 58 7.56 -8.34 23.41
CA ARG A 58 7.27 -9.10 22.20
C ARG A 58 6.10 -8.47 21.45
N MET A 59 6.22 -8.38 20.14
CA MET A 59 5.16 -7.99 19.23
C MET A 59 4.94 -9.13 18.23
N VAL A 60 3.66 -9.43 17.96
CA VAL A 60 3.24 -10.37 16.93
C VAL A 60 2.41 -9.62 15.92
N LEU A 61 2.79 -9.70 14.64
CA LEU A 61 1.96 -9.22 13.53
C LEU A 61 1.09 -10.37 13.04
N ARG A 62 -0.18 -10.10 12.79
CA ARG A 62 -1.11 -11.07 12.21
C ARG A 62 -2.23 -10.39 11.43
N PRO A 63 -2.88 -11.08 10.49
CA PRO A 63 -4.14 -10.63 9.93
C PRO A 63 -5.19 -10.39 11.02
N ALA A 64 -6.00 -9.34 10.84
CA ALA A 64 -7.09 -9.06 11.75
C ALA A 64 -8.23 -10.07 11.60
N ARG A 65 -9.01 -10.22 12.66
CA ARG A 65 -10.20 -11.08 12.74
C ARG A 65 -11.43 -10.23 13.05
N PRO A 66 -12.65 -10.68 12.76
CA PRO A 66 -13.85 -9.92 13.12
C PRO A 66 -13.91 -9.50 14.59
N ALA A 67 -13.38 -10.32 15.50
CA ALA A 67 -13.31 -9.99 16.92
C ALA A 67 -12.44 -8.77 17.23
N ASP A 68 -11.52 -8.39 16.34
CA ASP A 68 -10.60 -7.26 16.52
C ASP A 68 -11.23 -5.91 16.10
N ALA A 69 -12.31 -5.91 15.31
CA ALA A 69 -12.89 -4.72 14.71
C ALA A 69 -13.17 -3.60 15.73
N ARG A 70 -13.71 -3.95 16.91
CA ARG A 70 -13.99 -2.97 17.98
C ARG A 70 -12.71 -2.41 18.59
N ALA A 71 -11.70 -3.24 18.82
CA ALA A 71 -10.42 -2.81 19.37
C ALA A 71 -9.65 -1.93 18.37
N ILE A 72 -9.74 -2.23 17.07
CA ILE A 72 -9.19 -1.38 15.99
C ILE A 72 -9.90 -0.03 16.00
N ALA A 73 -11.24 0.01 16.03
CA ALA A 73 -12.01 1.25 16.06
C ALA A 73 -11.66 2.12 17.29
N GLU A 74 -11.48 1.49 18.47
CA GLU A 74 -11.05 2.19 19.68
C GLU A 74 -9.63 2.74 19.59
N LEU A 75 -8.69 1.99 18.99
CA LEU A 75 -7.32 2.43 18.77
C LEU A 75 -7.26 3.61 17.80
N VAL A 76 -8.10 3.61 16.76
CA VAL A 76 -8.12 4.64 15.71
C VAL A 76 -8.83 5.93 16.19
N ARG A 77 -9.82 5.84 17.08
CA ARG A 77 -10.64 6.96 17.55
C ARG A 77 -9.85 8.21 17.92
N PRO A 78 -8.75 8.18 18.71
CA PRO A 78 -7.99 9.38 19.05
C PRO A 78 -7.35 10.10 17.85
N TYR A 79 -7.14 9.39 16.76
CA TYR A 79 -6.61 9.93 15.49
C TYR A 79 -7.72 10.56 14.66
N SER A 80 -8.89 9.92 14.59
CA SER A 80 -10.04 10.48 13.87
C SER A 80 -10.63 11.70 14.58
N ASP A 81 -10.66 11.73 15.90
CA ASP A 81 -11.07 12.91 16.69
C ASP A 81 -10.19 14.13 16.39
N ARG A 82 -8.93 13.91 16.05
CA ARG A 82 -7.97 14.96 15.65
C ARG A 82 -7.94 15.21 14.16
N ARG A 83 -8.75 14.51 13.38
CA ARG A 83 -8.78 14.58 11.91
C ARG A 83 -7.45 14.18 11.24
N ILE A 84 -6.65 13.37 11.91
CA ILE A 84 -5.42 12.76 11.35
C ILE A 84 -5.78 11.57 10.47
N LEU A 85 -6.80 10.80 10.87
CA LEU A 85 -7.39 9.73 10.09
C LEU A 85 -8.86 10.04 9.82
N ILE A 86 -9.37 9.54 8.70
CA ILE A 86 -10.79 9.64 8.36
C ILE A 86 -11.60 8.81 9.37
N ALA A 87 -12.63 9.42 9.96
CA ALA A 87 -13.55 8.72 10.84
C ALA A 87 -14.37 7.71 10.02
N LYS A 88 -14.43 6.47 10.49
CA LYS A 88 -15.23 5.40 9.89
C LYS A 88 -16.28 4.92 10.89
N ASP A 89 -17.44 4.52 10.38
CA ASP A 89 -18.45 3.82 11.17
C ASP A 89 -17.93 2.42 11.55
N LEU A 90 -18.43 1.90 12.69
CA LEU A 90 -18.00 0.58 13.18
C LEU A 90 -18.24 -0.53 12.15
N ILE A 91 -19.32 -0.43 11.36
CA ILE A 91 -19.62 -1.42 10.32
C ILE A 91 -18.50 -1.50 9.28
N THR A 92 -17.92 -0.38 8.89
CA THR A 92 -16.81 -0.33 7.91
C THR A 92 -15.60 -1.13 8.38
N TYR A 93 -15.30 -1.13 9.69
CA TYR A 93 -14.20 -1.98 10.21
C TYR A 93 -14.50 -3.47 10.09
N PHE A 94 -15.77 -3.88 10.13
CA PHE A 94 -16.15 -5.28 9.89
C PHE A 94 -16.11 -5.63 8.40
N GLU A 95 -16.55 -4.74 7.53
CA GLU A 95 -16.53 -4.92 6.07
C GLU A 95 -15.10 -5.00 5.54
N ASP A 96 -14.20 -4.12 6.02
CA ASP A 96 -12.81 -4.03 5.60
C ASP A 96 -11.86 -4.94 6.43
N ILE A 97 -12.35 -5.80 7.34
CA ILE A 97 -11.51 -6.49 8.32
C ILE A 97 -10.38 -7.32 7.68
N GLN A 98 -10.61 -7.85 6.48
CA GLN A 98 -9.65 -8.65 5.74
C GLN A 98 -8.46 -7.83 5.23
N GLU A 99 -8.59 -6.51 5.13
CA GLU A 99 -7.52 -5.61 4.72
C GLU A 99 -6.53 -5.34 5.85
N PHE A 100 -6.96 -5.53 7.11
CA PHE A 100 -6.19 -5.14 8.27
C PHE A 100 -5.14 -6.17 8.68
N THR A 101 -3.96 -5.65 9.01
CA THR A 101 -2.93 -6.31 9.83
C THR A 101 -2.91 -5.63 11.20
N VAL A 102 -2.86 -6.41 12.26
CA VAL A 102 -2.76 -5.92 13.64
C VAL A 102 -1.44 -6.33 14.28
N ALA A 103 -0.92 -5.45 15.12
CA ALA A 103 0.19 -5.73 16.02
C ALA A 103 -0.35 -6.01 17.42
N GLU A 104 -0.11 -7.22 17.92
CA GLU A 104 -0.39 -7.59 19.32
C GLU A 104 0.88 -7.43 20.16
N GLY A 105 0.77 -6.69 21.26
CA GLY A 105 1.87 -6.57 22.21
C GLY A 105 1.75 -7.65 23.28
N ALA A 106 2.79 -8.49 23.46
CA ALA A 106 2.90 -9.42 24.57
C ALA A 106 3.94 -8.90 25.57
N GLY A 107 3.58 -8.83 26.83
CA GLY A 107 4.48 -8.49 27.92
C GLY A 107 4.03 -7.27 28.75
N ALA A 108 4.24 -7.37 30.05
CA ALA A 108 4.02 -6.30 31.00
C ALA A 108 5.01 -5.17 30.76
N LEU A 109 4.52 -3.96 30.50
CA LEU A 109 5.22 -2.76 30.93
C LEU A 109 4.60 -2.35 32.28
N ASP A 110 5.44 -2.26 33.29
CA ASP A 110 5.13 -1.66 34.60
C ASP A 110 3.88 -2.20 35.31
N GLY A 111 3.92 -3.46 35.73
CA GLY A 111 2.95 -3.99 36.72
C GLY A 111 1.57 -4.41 36.18
N ALA A 112 1.32 -4.37 34.86
CA ALA A 112 0.14 -4.97 34.26
C ALA A 112 0.33 -6.51 34.20
N GLN A 113 -0.71 -7.25 34.56
CA GLN A 113 -0.69 -8.71 34.61
C GLN A 113 -0.18 -9.33 33.30
N GLU A 114 0.74 -10.31 33.41
CA GLU A 114 1.13 -11.18 32.29
C GLU A 114 -0.14 -11.78 31.68
N GLY A 115 -0.40 -11.44 30.42
CA GLY A 115 -1.55 -11.97 29.68
C GLY A 115 -2.47 -10.97 29.02
N ALA A 116 -2.36 -9.67 29.32
CA ALA A 116 -3.14 -8.63 28.64
C ALA A 116 -2.45 -8.21 27.33
N GLY A 117 -2.24 -9.15 26.41
CA GLY A 117 -1.87 -8.87 25.04
C GLY A 117 -3.05 -8.24 24.31
N GLY A 118 -3.02 -6.93 24.13
CA GLY A 118 -4.01 -6.18 23.33
C GLY A 118 -3.41 -5.69 22.03
N ILE A 119 -4.27 -5.24 21.11
CA ILE A 119 -3.87 -4.59 19.88
C ILE A 119 -3.16 -3.28 20.24
N ILE A 120 -1.92 -3.15 19.79
CA ILE A 120 -1.06 -1.97 20.01
C ILE A 120 -0.85 -1.16 18.74
N GLY A 121 -1.27 -1.69 17.58
CA GLY A 121 -1.24 -1.01 16.30
C GLY A 121 -2.04 -1.77 15.26
N CYS A 122 -2.44 -1.07 14.22
CA CYS A 122 -3.13 -1.62 13.05
C CYS A 122 -2.75 -0.84 11.79
N GLY A 123 -2.98 -1.46 10.63
CA GLY A 123 -2.91 -0.83 9.33
C GLY A 123 -3.68 -1.67 8.32
N ALA A 124 -4.19 -1.07 7.27
CA ALA A 124 -4.93 -1.74 6.23
C ALA A 124 -4.26 -1.59 4.86
N LEU A 125 -4.37 -2.62 4.02
CA LEU A 125 -3.97 -2.61 2.63
C LEU A 125 -5.22 -2.79 1.76
N HIS A 126 -5.63 -1.73 1.08
CA HIS A 126 -6.78 -1.70 0.20
C HIS A 126 -6.34 -1.78 -1.26
N VAL A 127 -6.77 -2.80 -1.98
CA VAL A 127 -6.47 -2.93 -3.41
C VAL A 127 -7.34 -1.96 -4.20
N MET A 128 -6.69 -1.07 -4.98
CA MET A 128 -7.35 -0.04 -5.77
C MET A 128 -7.47 -0.42 -7.24
N TRP A 129 -6.49 -1.14 -7.77
CA TRP A 129 -6.40 -1.63 -9.14
C TRP A 129 -5.52 -2.87 -9.22
N ASP A 130 -5.29 -3.40 -10.41
CA ASP A 130 -4.53 -4.64 -10.65
C ASP A 130 -3.05 -4.56 -10.23
N ASP A 131 -2.48 -3.35 -10.17
CA ASP A 131 -1.08 -3.10 -9.85
C ASP A 131 -0.85 -2.15 -8.67
N ILE A 132 -1.92 -1.59 -8.09
CA ILE A 132 -1.82 -0.57 -7.05
C ILE A 132 -2.76 -0.81 -5.87
N ALA A 133 -2.26 -0.58 -4.66
CA ALA A 133 -3.03 -0.56 -3.43
C ALA A 133 -2.77 0.72 -2.62
N GLU A 134 -3.60 0.96 -1.62
CA GLU A 134 -3.44 2.01 -0.62
C GLU A 134 -3.13 1.41 0.75
N VAL A 135 -2.11 1.96 1.42
CA VAL A 135 -1.95 1.80 2.88
C VAL A 135 -2.77 2.86 3.56
N ARG A 136 -3.79 2.42 4.30
CA ARG A 136 -4.70 3.29 5.04
C ARG A 136 -4.90 2.86 6.49
N THR A 137 -5.37 3.78 7.33
CA THR A 137 -5.67 3.52 8.75
C THR A 137 -4.46 2.97 9.53
N LEU A 138 -3.22 3.42 9.18
CA LEU A 138 -2.02 3.07 9.93
C LEU A 138 -2.02 3.83 11.26
N ALA A 139 -2.20 3.13 12.36
CA ALA A 139 -2.29 3.70 13.69
C ALA A 139 -1.53 2.85 14.73
N VAL A 140 -0.92 3.54 15.70
CA VAL A 140 -0.19 2.89 16.81
C VAL A 140 -0.68 3.47 18.13
N ARG A 141 -0.89 2.63 19.12
CA ARG A 141 -1.27 3.07 20.47
C ARG A 141 -0.26 4.07 21.00
N LYS A 142 -0.71 5.17 21.59
CA LYS A 142 0.12 6.33 21.95
C LYS A 142 1.34 5.97 22.81
N ASP A 143 1.19 5.06 23.78
CA ASP A 143 2.29 4.59 24.65
C ASP A 143 3.27 3.64 23.94
N ARG A 144 3.00 3.27 22.69
CA ARG A 144 3.81 2.39 21.84
C ARG A 144 4.38 3.09 20.60
N MET A 145 4.14 4.40 20.47
CA MET A 145 4.74 5.20 19.38
C MET A 145 6.27 5.23 19.49
N HIS A 146 6.94 5.46 18.38
CA HIS A 146 8.42 5.54 18.28
C HIS A 146 9.17 4.28 18.75
N ARG A 147 8.48 3.13 18.78
CA ARG A 147 9.03 1.81 19.15
C ARG A 147 9.08 0.82 18.00
N GLY A 148 9.00 1.30 16.76
CA GLY A 148 9.07 0.46 15.56
C GLY A 148 7.78 -0.24 15.18
N VAL A 149 6.68 -0.10 15.95
CA VAL A 149 5.39 -0.76 15.68
C VAL A 149 4.83 -0.37 14.31
N GLY A 150 4.79 0.93 14.01
CA GLY A 150 4.28 1.42 12.72
C GLY A 150 5.09 0.92 11.53
N GLY A 151 6.43 0.96 11.65
CA GLY A 151 7.32 0.44 10.60
C GLY A 151 7.17 -1.07 10.37
N ALA A 152 6.97 -1.84 11.45
CA ALA A 152 6.75 -3.28 11.33
C ALA A 152 5.40 -3.59 10.63
N ILE A 153 4.32 -2.88 10.99
CA ILE A 153 3.03 -3.02 10.32
C ILE A 153 3.14 -2.63 8.85
N LEU A 154 3.76 -1.47 8.54
CA LEU A 154 3.97 -1.02 7.16
C LEU A 154 4.76 -2.05 6.35
N GLY A 155 5.86 -2.58 6.91
CA GLY A 155 6.64 -3.64 6.28
C GLY A 155 5.79 -4.87 5.92
N GLU A 156 4.97 -5.36 6.84
CA GLU A 156 4.06 -6.49 6.61
C GLU A 156 3.03 -6.20 5.50
N LEU A 157 2.46 -4.97 5.47
CA LEU A 157 1.54 -4.56 4.41
C LEU A 157 2.22 -4.50 3.04
N LEU A 158 3.47 -4.02 2.96
CA LEU A 158 4.25 -4.00 1.72
C LEU A 158 4.62 -5.41 1.26
N GLU A 159 5.02 -6.31 2.17
CA GLU A 159 5.25 -7.73 1.83
C GLU A 159 3.96 -8.41 1.33
N ARG A 160 2.83 -8.13 1.95
CA ARG A 160 1.52 -8.60 1.50
C ARG A 160 1.20 -8.07 0.10
N ALA A 161 1.47 -6.79 -0.17
CA ALA A 161 1.28 -6.19 -1.49
C ALA A 161 2.14 -6.90 -2.56
N ARG A 162 3.43 -7.16 -2.25
CA ARG A 162 4.32 -7.95 -3.13
C ARG A 162 3.81 -9.35 -3.36
N GLY A 163 3.34 -10.02 -2.31
CA GLY A 163 2.76 -11.37 -2.39
C GLY A 163 1.49 -11.44 -3.25
N MET A 164 0.75 -10.32 -3.39
CA MET A 164 -0.40 -10.19 -4.28
C MET A 164 -0.02 -9.82 -5.72
N GLY A 165 1.27 -9.55 -6.00
CA GLY A 165 1.74 -9.11 -7.32
C GLY A 165 1.53 -7.63 -7.61
N LEU A 166 1.20 -6.84 -6.60
CA LEU A 166 1.07 -5.39 -6.74
C LEU A 166 2.46 -4.76 -6.96
N GLN A 167 2.50 -3.70 -7.75
CA GLN A 167 3.74 -3.02 -8.12
C GLN A 167 3.90 -1.67 -7.41
N ARG A 168 2.81 -1.10 -6.93
CA ARG A 168 2.79 0.24 -6.34
C ARG A 168 1.90 0.27 -5.10
N VAL A 169 2.32 1.07 -4.12
CA VAL A 169 1.50 1.34 -2.93
C VAL A 169 1.42 2.84 -2.70
N PHE A 170 0.20 3.32 -2.60
CA PHE A 170 -0.16 4.71 -2.32
C PHE A 170 -0.46 4.91 -0.84
N CYS A 171 -0.29 6.12 -0.34
CA CYS A 171 -0.87 6.57 0.91
C CYS A 171 -1.16 8.06 0.90
N LEU A 172 -2.13 8.49 1.73
CA LEU A 172 -2.39 9.88 2.06
C LEU A 172 -2.00 10.12 3.52
N THR A 173 -1.04 11.02 3.78
CA THR A 173 -0.44 11.11 5.11
C THR A 173 -0.04 12.52 5.54
N PHE A 174 -0.04 12.75 6.86
CA PHE A 174 0.67 13.86 7.50
C PHE A 174 2.10 13.49 7.92
N GLU A 175 2.39 12.19 8.03
CA GLU A 175 3.66 11.65 8.54
C GLU A 175 4.66 11.45 7.39
N VAL A 176 4.96 12.52 6.65
CA VAL A 176 5.79 12.50 5.43
C VAL A 176 7.17 11.90 5.72
N ASP A 177 7.82 12.31 6.81
CA ASP A 177 9.16 11.82 7.16
C ASP A 177 9.16 10.32 7.45
N PHE A 178 8.10 9.82 8.12
CA PHE A 178 7.95 8.40 8.39
C PHE A 178 7.86 7.59 7.09
N PHE A 179 6.98 7.98 6.17
CA PHE A 179 6.81 7.27 4.90
C PHE A 179 8.04 7.43 4.00
N THR A 180 8.68 8.60 3.97
CA THR A 180 9.93 8.81 3.22
C THR A 180 11.05 7.88 3.72
N ALA A 181 11.18 7.70 5.03
CA ALA A 181 12.15 6.75 5.62
C ALA A 181 11.88 5.29 5.24
N HIS A 182 10.66 4.98 4.77
CA HIS A 182 10.26 3.65 4.28
C HIS A 182 10.21 3.56 2.73
N GLY A 183 10.77 4.54 2.02
CA GLY A 183 10.93 4.52 0.56
C GLY A 183 9.80 5.16 -0.23
N PHE A 184 8.78 5.73 0.42
CA PHE A 184 7.75 6.48 -0.27
C PHE A 184 8.25 7.85 -0.70
N HIS A 185 7.73 8.35 -1.80
CA HIS A 185 7.98 9.69 -2.29
C HIS A 185 6.68 10.44 -2.59
N PRO A 186 6.62 11.76 -2.45
CA PRO A 186 5.46 12.56 -2.82
C PRO A 186 5.14 12.43 -4.30
N ILE A 187 3.84 12.41 -4.63
CA ILE A 187 3.37 12.40 -6.02
C ILE A 187 2.49 13.61 -6.33
N TRP A 188 2.55 14.05 -7.59
CA TRP A 188 1.70 15.09 -8.18
C TRP A 188 0.97 14.51 -9.39
N GLY A 189 -0.29 14.86 -9.56
CA GLY A 189 -1.13 14.29 -10.61
C GLY A 189 -1.54 12.85 -10.32
N THR A 190 -2.00 12.16 -11.35
CA THR A 190 -2.51 10.79 -11.24
C THR A 190 -1.67 9.86 -12.10
N PRO A 191 -0.86 8.97 -11.51
CA PRO A 191 0.09 8.14 -12.24
C PRO A 191 -0.56 6.86 -12.80
N VAL A 192 -1.69 7.00 -13.54
CA VAL A 192 -2.38 5.90 -14.24
C VAL A 192 -2.75 6.30 -15.66
N GLY A 193 -2.90 5.30 -16.54
CA GLY A 193 -3.35 5.50 -17.91
C GLY A 193 -4.82 5.96 -17.99
N MET A 194 -5.21 6.54 -19.12
CA MET A 194 -6.56 7.10 -19.33
C MET A 194 -7.66 6.06 -19.17
N ASP A 195 -7.46 4.83 -19.65
CA ASP A 195 -8.43 3.75 -19.56
C ASP A 195 -8.63 3.32 -18.09
N THR A 196 -7.54 3.13 -17.35
CA THR A 196 -7.56 2.83 -15.92
C THR A 196 -8.24 3.97 -15.14
N PHE A 197 -7.91 5.23 -15.45
CA PHE A 197 -8.57 6.39 -14.83
C PHE A 197 -10.07 6.37 -15.05
N ALA A 198 -10.53 6.10 -16.28
CA ALA A 198 -11.96 6.06 -16.64
C ALA A 198 -12.74 4.97 -15.87
N GLU A 199 -12.10 3.86 -15.53
CA GLU A 199 -12.71 2.82 -14.69
C GLU A 199 -12.65 3.18 -13.21
N MET A 200 -11.50 3.60 -12.70
CA MET A 200 -11.32 3.93 -11.28
C MET A 200 -12.21 5.08 -10.82
N VAL A 201 -12.54 6.05 -11.70
CA VAL A 201 -13.42 7.19 -11.38
C VAL A 201 -14.84 6.76 -10.99
N ARG A 202 -15.25 5.54 -11.33
CA ARG A 202 -16.55 4.96 -10.96
C ARG A 202 -16.58 4.41 -9.53
N SER A 203 -15.43 4.28 -8.89
CA SER A 203 -15.35 3.85 -7.49
C SER A 203 -16.05 4.85 -6.58
N HIS A 204 -16.71 4.35 -5.54
CA HIS A 204 -17.27 5.16 -4.46
C HIS A 204 -16.30 5.32 -3.29
N ASP A 205 -15.14 4.68 -3.35
CA ASP A 205 -14.11 4.74 -2.31
C ASP A 205 -13.41 6.11 -2.30
N ASP A 206 -13.30 6.71 -1.11
CA ASP A 206 -12.70 8.03 -0.95
C ASP A 206 -11.18 8.00 -1.16
N GLY A 207 -10.49 6.92 -0.82
CA GLY A 207 -9.05 6.75 -1.07
C GLY A 207 -8.75 6.71 -2.57
N VAL A 208 -9.59 6.00 -3.36
CA VAL A 208 -9.50 6.02 -4.83
C VAL A 208 -9.72 7.44 -5.35
N ALA A 209 -10.69 8.16 -4.81
CA ALA A 209 -10.96 9.54 -5.23
C ALA A 209 -9.80 10.50 -4.89
N GLU A 210 -9.17 10.34 -3.74
CA GLU A 210 -7.98 11.09 -3.34
C GLU A 210 -6.76 10.75 -4.22
N PHE A 211 -6.58 9.47 -4.55
CA PHE A 211 -5.53 9.04 -5.46
C PHE A 211 -5.70 9.66 -6.86
N LEU A 212 -6.94 9.71 -7.37
CA LEU A 212 -7.26 10.30 -8.67
C LEU A 212 -7.35 11.84 -8.65
N ASP A 213 -7.21 12.47 -7.49
CA ASP A 213 -7.34 13.93 -7.30
C ASP A 213 -8.71 14.46 -7.78
N LEU A 214 -9.78 13.73 -7.46
CA LEU A 214 -11.12 14.08 -7.93
C LEU A 214 -11.74 15.22 -7.12
N ALA A 215 -12.44 16.12 -7.80
CA ALA A 215 -13.11 17.26 -7.16
C ALA A 215 -14.23 16.88 -6.18
N ARG A 216 -14.71 15.63 -6.17
CA ARG A 216 -15.72 15.13 -5.22
C ARG A 216 -15.19 14.93 -3.82
N VAL A 217 -13.90 14.63 -3.67
CA VAL A 217 -13.28 14.66 -2.36
C VAL A 217 -13.11 16.09 -1.92
N LYS A 218 -13.33 16.34 -0.63
CA LYS A 218 -13.14 17.69 -0.09
C LYS A 218 -11.70 18.11 -0.38
N PRO A 219 -11.49 19.36 -0.83
CA PRO A 219 -10.14 19.86 -1.00
C PRO A 219 -9.31 19.49 0.24
N ASN A 220 -8.09 19.03 0.03
CA ASN A 220 -7.18 18.68 1.12
C ASN A 220 -6.80 19.94 1.93
N THR A 221 -7.78 20.46 2.67
CA THR A 221 -7.63 21.67 3.51
C THR A 221 -6.77 21.40 4.74
N LEU A 222 -6.47 20.14 5.03
CA LEU A 222 -5.69 19.71 6.18
C LEU A 222 -4.19 19.59 5.85
N GLY A 223 -3.79 19.57 4.55
CA GLY A 223 -2.39 19.54 4.15
C GLY A 223 -1.77 18.14 4.11
N ASN A 224 -2.57 17.08 3.91
CA ASN A 224 -2.06 15.72 3.67
C ASN A 224 -1.18 15.67 2.42
N THR A 225 -0.14 14.87 2.46
CA THR A 225 0.71 14.59 1.30
C THR A 225 0.32 13.25 0.69
N ARG A 226 0.16 13.24 -0.64
CA ARG A 226 -0.03 12.04 -1.45
C ARG A 226 1.33 11.44 -1.72
N MET A 227 1.55 10.19 -1.31
CA MET A 227 2.84 9.52 -1.46
C MET A 227 2.68 8.15 -2.09
N LEU A 228 3.71 7.70 -2.78
CA LEU A 228 3.75 6.42 -3.50
C LEU A 228 5.10 5.74 -3.28
N ILE A 229 5.09 4.42 -3.31
CA ILE A 229 6.30 3.58 -3.42
C ILE A 229 6.09 2.58 -4.56
N GLU A 230 7.12 2.35 -5.37
CA GLU A 230 7.26 1.19 -6.25
C GLU A 230 7.86 0.02 -5.45
N LEU A 231 7.30 -1.21 -5.62
CA LEU A 231 7.63 -2.39 -4.82
C LEU A 231 8.75 -3.25 -5.41
#